data_a406c7c45b5b1df98d92a407c9a2585e
#
_entry.id   a406c7c45b5b1df98d92a407c9a2585e
#
_cell.length_a   1.000
_cell.length_b   1.000
_cell.length_c   1.000
_cell.angle_alpha   90.00
_cell.angle_beta   90.00
_cell.angle_gamma   90.00
#
_symmetry.space_group_name_H-M   'P 1'
#
loop_
_entity.id
_entity.type
_entity.pdbx_description
1 polymer ?
#
loop_
_entity_poly.entity_id
_entity_poly.type
_entity_poly.pdbx_seq_one_letter_code
_entity_poly.pdbx_strand_id
1 'polypeptide(L)'
;MTQTDRGPVVTRIADGAELPAPGRWQLDPGHTELAFIGRHFMLTKVRGRFTGLSGVIEVAERPGDSTAEVTIDMTSVESGNEARDEHLRSADFFDVANHPTATFSARASGWQGTKGVLAGELTLRGVTRPVTLQAEYLGHAADPWGGHRAVFTAASTIDRED
;
A
#
# COMPACT_ATOMS: atom_id res chain seq x y z
N MET A 1 -6.81 -7.09 0.48
CA MET A 1 -6.05 -7.77 1.55
C MET A 1 -6.79 -8.99 2.02
N THR A 2 -6.12 -10.11 2.17
CA THR A 2 -6.73 -11.41 2.52
C THR A 2 -6.12 -11.94 3.79
N GLN A 3 -6.93 -12.49 4.68
CA GLN A 3 -6.44 -13.09 5.91
C GLN A 3 -5.78 -14.43 5.60
N THR A 4 -4.55 -14.64 6.12
CA THR A 4 -3.80 -15.88 5.92
C THR A 4 -4.07 -16.91 7.00
N ASP A 5 -4.44 -16.46 8.18
CA ASP A 5 -4.77 -17.35 9.29
C ASP A 5 -6.28 -17.52 9.33
N ARG A 6 -6.71 -18.78 9.29
CA ARG A 6 -8.14 -19.12 9.19
C ARG A 6 -8.82 -19.23 10.55
N GLY A 7 -8.72 -18.18 11.35
CA GLY A 7 -9.59 -18.09 12.50
C GLY A 7 -11.06 -17.94 12.07
N PRO A 8 -12.03 -18.38 12.87
CA PRO A 8 -13.44 -18.21 12.55
C PRO A 8 -13.88 -16.74 12.61
N VAL A 9 -13.10 -15.84 13.21
CA VAL A 9 -13.42 -14.42 13.38
C VAL A 9 -12.58 -13.61 12.41
N VAL A 10 -13.24 -12.88 11.51
CA VAL A 10 -12.57 -12.05 10.50
C VAL A 10 -12.69 -10.56 10.76
N THR A 11 -13.63 -10.15 11.59
CA THR A 11 -13.83 -8.77 12.01
C THR A 11 -14.02 -8.69 13.51
N ARG A 12 -13.86 -7.49 14.05
CA ARG A 12 -14.08 -7.18 15.45
C ARG A 12 -14.58 -5.75 15.60
N ILE A 13 -15.10 -5.43 16.78
CA ILE A 13 -15.44 -4.06 17.12
C ILE A 13 -14.34 -3.51 18.03
N ALA A 14 -13.75 -2.38 17.65
CA ALA A 14 -12.77 -1.66 18.43
C ALA A 14 -13.10 -0.17 18.38
N ASP A 15 -13.14 0.49 19.52
CA ASP A 15 -13.51 1.90 19.64
C ASP A 15 -14.83 2.24 18.92
N GLY A 16 -15.80 1.32 18.97
CA GLY A 16 -17.09 1.51 18.35
C GLY A 16 -17.13 1.30 16.84
N ALA A 17 -16.01 0.91 16.21
CA ALA A 17 -15.93 0.67 14.79
C ALA A 17 -15.63 -0.79 14.48
N GLU A 18 -16.16 -1.28 13.36
CA GLU A 18 -15.81 -2.60 12.86
C GLU A 18 -14.45 -2.52 12.17
N LEU A 19 -13.55 -3.39 12.55
CA LEU A 19 -12.18 -3.47 12.02
C LEU A 19 -11.84 -4.92 11.72
N PRO A 20 -10.77 -5.18 10.93
CA PRO A 20 -10.30 -6.55 10.75
C PRO A 20 -9.88 -7.16 12.09
N ALA A 21 -10.10 -8.46 12.22
CA ALA A 21 -9.64 -9.20 13.39
C ALA A 21 -8.11 -9.15 13.50
N PRO A 22 -7.56 -9.21 14.71
CA PRO A 22 -6.11 -9.30 14.88
C PRO A 22 -5.56 -10.52 14.17
N GLY A 23 -4.34 -10.42 13.67
CA GLY A 23 -3.65 -11.47 12.96
C GLY A 23 -2.94 -10.98 11.73
N ARG A 24 -2.49 -11.94 10.96
CA ARG A 24 -1.71 -11.69 9.75
C ARG A 24 -2.60 -11.68 8.52
N TRP A 25 -2.56 -10.58 7.79
CA TRP A 25 -3.30 -10.40 6.57
C TRP A 25 -2.34 -10.19 5.41
N GLN A 26 -2.58 -10.85 4.29
CA GLN A 26 -1.78 -10.66 3.08
C GLN A 26 -2.48 -9.70 2.12
N LEU A 27 -1.69 -8.89 1.41
CA LEU A 27 -2.22 -8.14 0.28
C LEU A 27 -2.70 -9.11 -0.79
N ASP A 28 -3.86 -8.83 -1.35
CA ASP A 28 -4.40 -9.59 -2.47
C ASP A 28 -3.90 -8.95 -3.77
N PRO A 29 -2.95 -9.60 -4.49
CA PRO A 29 -2.36 -8.97 -5.68
C PRO A 29 -3.37 -8.63 -6.76
N GLY A 30 -4.45 -9.40 -6.86
CA GLY A 30 -5.50 -9.17 -7.86
C GLY A 30 -6.41 -7.99 -7.53
N HIS A 31 -6.37 -7.49 -6.29
CA HIS A 31 -7.26 -6.43 -5.81
C HIS A 31 -6.52 -5.32 -5.10
N THR A 32 -5.21 -5.23 -5.33
CA THR A 32 -4.37 -4.21 -4.71
C THR A 32 -3.63 -3.46 -5.80
N GLU A 33 -3.69 -2.15 -5.76
CA GLU A 33 -2.88 -1.33 -6.66
C GLU A 33 -2.34 -0.11 -5.93
N LEU A 34 -1.22 0.37 -6.41
CA LEU A 34 -0.62 1.63 -5.98
C LEU A 34 -0.68 2.59 -7.16
N ALA A 35 -1.49 3.63 -7.03
CA ALA A 35 -1.60 4.65 -8.05
C ALA A 35 -0.80 5.89 -7.67
N PHE A 36 -0.28 6.57 -8.67
CA PHE A 36 0.44 7.81 -8.44
C PHE A 36 0.05 8.86 -9.48
N ILE A 37 0.20 10.12 -9.09
CA ILE A 37 0.05 11.25 -9.97
C ILE A 37 1.33 12.05 -9.87
N GLY A 38 2.11 12.06 -10.95
CA GLY A 38 3.34 12.84 -11.03
C GLY A 38 3.09 14.15 -11.77
N ARG A 39 3.79 15.19 -11.36
CA ARG A 39 3.73 16.48 -12.06
C ARG A 39 5.13 16.84 -12.53
N HIS A 40 5.21 17.25 -13.79
CA HIS A 40 6.45 17.67 -14.41
C HIS A 40 6.37 19.13 -14.78
N PHE A 41 7.22 19.98 -14.18
CA PHE A 41 7.24 21.42 -14.37
C PHE A 41 5.88 22.10 -14.18
N MET A 42 5.01 21.53 -13.37
CA MET A 42 3.68 22.06 -13.09
C MET A 42 2.77 22.17 -14.32
N LEU A 43 3.23 21.74 -15.48
CA LEU A 43 2.49 21.85 -16.74
C LEU A 43 1.93 20.50 -17.20
N THR A 44 2.57 19.40 -16.84
CA THR A 44 2.17 18.06 -17.28
C THR A 44 1.86 17.18 -16.08
N LYS A 45 0.72 16.54 -16.14
CA LYS A 45 0.27 15.61 -15.11
C LYS A 45 0.32 14.20 -15.67
N VAL A 46 1.11 13.34 -15.03
CA VAL A 46 1.23 11.94 -15.42
C VAL A 46 0.54 11.08 -14.37
N ARG A 47 -0.37 10.22 -14.83
CA ARG A 47 -1.02 9.24 -13.96
C ARG A 47 -0.49 7.87 -14.28
N GLY A 48 -0.17 7.13 -13.24
CA GLY A 48 0.32 5.78 -13.39
C GLY A 48 -0.03 4.93 -12.20
N ARG A 49 0.31 3.66 -12.32
CA ARG A 49 0.10 2.70 -11.24
C ARG A 49 1.13 1.59 -11.29
N PHE A 50 1.27 0.92 -10.16
CA PHE A 50 2.01 -0.33 -10.07
C PHE A 50 1.01 -1.42 -9.75
N THR A 51 1.04 -2.51 -10.51
CA THR A 51 0.11 -3.62 -10.35
C THR A 51 0.72 -4.79 -9.60
N GLY A 52 2.05 -4.84 -9.48
CA GLY A 52 2.76 -5.90 -8.77
C GLY A 52 3.07 -5.51 -7.34
N LEU A 53 2.12 -5.75 -6.44
CA LEU A 53 2.30 -5.46 -5.01
C LEU A 53 2.17 -6.75 -4.23
N SER A 54 3.01 -6.92 -3.22
CA SER A 54 2.90 -8.00 -2.25
C SER A 54 3.18 -7.45 -0.87
N GLY A 55 2.72 -8.14 0.14
CA GLY A 55 3.01 -7.69 1.49
C GLY A 55 2.09 -8.30 2.52
N VAL A 56 2.36 -7.92 3.76
CA VAL A 56 1.68 -8.43 4.93
C VAL A 56 1.34 -7.27 5.85
N ILE A 57 0.14 -7.32 6.40
CA ILE A 57 -0.28 -6.41 7.45
C ILE A 57 -0.55 -7.24 8.69
N GLU A 58 0.15 -6.90 9.78
CA GLU A 58 -0.11 -7.50 11.08
C GLU A 58 -1.10 -6.60 11.81
N VAL A 59 -2.33 -7.06 11.95
CA VAL A 59 -3.35 -6.34 12.70
C VAL A 59 -3.20 -6.72 14.17
N ALA A 60 -2.86 -5.75 14.99
CA ALA A 60 -2.63 -5.96 16.41
C ALA A 60 -3.94 -5.90 17.20
N GLU A 61 -3.92 -6.42 18.42
CA GLU A 61 -5.05 -6.30 19.35
C GLU A 61 -5.46 -4.85 19.52
N ARG A 62 -4.49 -3.97 19.69
CA ARG A 62 -4.70 -2.52 19.68
C ARG A 62 -4.42 -2.03 18.27
N PRO A 63 -5.42 -1.49 17.56
CA PRO A 63 -5.23 -1.09 16.15
C PRO A 63 -4.01 -0.18 15.94
N GLY A 64 -3.70 0.69 16.89
CA GLY A 64 -2.55 1.58 16.80
C GLY A 64 -1.19 0.90 16.86
N ASP A 65 -1.12 -0.39 17.19
CA ASP A 65 0.12 -1.16 17.20
C ASP A 65 0.32 -2.00 15.94
N SER A 66 -0.57 -1.88 14.98
CA SER A 66 -0.50 -2.64 13.72
C SER A 66 0.66 -2.19 12.86
N THR A 67 1.19 -3.12 12.04
CA THR A 67 2.33 -2.87 11.16
C THR A 67 2.02 -3.34 9.74
N ALA A 68 2.75 -2.77 8.78
CA ALA A 68 2.64 -3.14 7.37
C ALA A 68 4.02 -3.26 6.74
N GLU A 69 4.21 -4.30 5.93
CA GLU A 69 5.40 -4.50 5.11
C GLU A 69 4.93 -4.75 3.69
N VAL A 70 5.31 -3.88 2.76
CA VAL A 70 4.87 -3.94 1.36
C VAL A 70 6.07 -3.93 0.44
N THR A 71 6.05 -4.79 -0.57
CA THR A 71 7.04 -4.80 -1.65
C THR A 71 6.35 -4.44 -2.95
N ILE A 72 6.93 -3.52 -3.69
CA ILE A 72 6.42 -3.04 -4.96
C ILE A 72 7.33 -3.55 -6.07
N ASP A 73 6.75 -4.27 -7.03
CA ASP A 73 7.47 -4.64 -8.25
C ASP A 73 7.52 -3.42 -9.16
N MET A 74 8.68 -2.79 -9.26
CA MET A 74 8.85 -1.57 -10.03
C MET A 74 8.72 -1.81 -11.53
N THR A 75 8.89 -3.06 -11.99
CA THR A 75 8.67 -3.39 -13.41
C THR A 75 7.20 -3.34 -13.79
N SER A 76 6.30 -3.37 -12.80
CA SER A 76 4.86 -3.38 -13.02
C SER A 76 4.27 -1.99 -13.28
N VAL A 77 5.09 -0.97 -13.39
CA VAL A 77 4.59 0.39 -13.63
C VAL A 77 3.89 0.48 -14.99
N GLU A 78 2.73 1.11 -15.00
CA GLU A 78 2.00 1.39 -16.25
C GLU A 78 1.28 2.73 -16.15
N SER A 79 1.29 3.47 -17.25
CA SER A 79 0.67 4.80 -17.33
C SER A 79 -0.22 4.96 -18.55
N GLY A 80 -0.50 3.86 -19.26
CA GLY A 80 -1.32 3.88 -20.47
C GLY A 80 -0.57 4.28 -21.72
N ASN A 81 0.76 4.46 -21.65
CA ASN A 81 1.60 4.81 -22.77
C ASN A 81 2.91 4.04 -22.66
N GLU A 82 3.18 3.12 -23.57
CA GLU A 82 4.33 2.23 -23.43
C GLU A 82 5.68 2.96 -23.52
N ALA A 83 5.79 3.95 -24.39
CA ALA A 83 7.03 4.73 -24.47
C ALA A 83 7.31 5.46 -23.18
N ARG A 84 6.27 6.01 -22.55
CA ARG A 84 6.40 6.66 -21.26
C ARG A 84 6.74 5.65 -20.16
N ASP A 85 6.16 4.45 -20.20
CA ASP A 85 6.44 3.41 -19.22
C ASP A 85 7.90 2.97 -19.30
N GLU A 86 8.45 2.83 -20.50
CA GLU A 86 9.88 2.55 -20.66
C GLU A 86 10.75 3.67 -20.09
N HIS A 87 10.35 4.91 -20.29
CA HIS A 87 11.08 6.06 -19.74
C HIS A 87 11.00 6.07 -18.21
N LEU A 88 9.83 5.75 -17.64
CA LEU A 88 9.69 5.65 -16.19
C LEU A 88 10.57 4.56 -15.60
N ARG A 89 10.77 3.44 -16.32
CA ARG A 89 11.66 2.36 -15.87
C ARG A 89 13.13 2.71 -16.01
N SER A 90 13.46 3.72 -16.80
CA SER A 90 14.85 4.06 -17.13
C SER A 90 15.59 4.69 -15.95
N ALA A 91 16.92 4.83 -16.13
CA ALA A 91 17.77 5.46 -15.14
C ALA A 91 17.40 6.92 -14.83
N ASP A 92 16.66 7.57 -15.75
CA ASP A 92 16.19 8.94 -15.52
C ASP A 92 15.09 9.03 -14.44
N PHE A 93 14.42 7.91 -14.16
CA PHE A 93 13.33 7.87 -13.17
C PHE A 93 13.55 6.75 -12.15
N PHE A 94 12.94 5.59 -12.34
CA PHE A 94 12.94 4.54 -11.31
C PHE A 94 14.16 3.61 -11.39
N ASP A 95 14.90 3.63 -12.49
CA ASP A 95 16.09 2.80 -12.68
C ASP A 95 15.82 1.33 -12.30
N VAL A 96 14.80 0.75 -12.93
CA VAL A 96 14.31 -0.57 -12.57
C VAL A 96 15.36 -1.66 -12.76
N ALA A 97 16.27 -1.50 -13.74
CA ALA A 97 17.32 -2.49 -13.97
C ALA A 97 18.22 -2.67 -12.75
N ASN A 98 18.49 -1.61 -12.00
CA ASN A 98 19.32 -1.65 -10.79
C ASN A 98 18.47 -1.72 -9.51
N HIS A 99 17.22 -1.30 -9.59
CA HIS A 99 16.31 -1.25 -8.44
C HIS A 99 14.95 -1.82 -8.83
N PRO A 100 14.86 -3.15 -8.97
CA PRO A 100 13.61 -3.78 -9.46
C PRO A 100 12.46 -3.74 -8.46
N THR A 101 12.75 -3.48 -7.19
CA THR A 101 11.71 -3.42 -6.16
C THR A 101 11.85 -2.14 -5.32
N ALA A 102 10.72 -1.68 -4.80
CA ALA A 102 10.66 -0.70 -3.74
C ALA A 102 10.00 -1.35 -2.53
N THR A 103 10.29 -0.87 -1.33
CA THR A 103 9.72 -1.42 -0.10
C THR A 103 9.14 -0.31 0.75
N PHE A 104 8.05 -0.63 1.42
CA PHE A 104 7.42 0.26 2.38
C PHE A 104 7.20 -0.50 3.67
N SER A 105 7.74 0.05 4.76
CA SER A 105 7.63 -0.54 6.09
C SER A 105 7.00 0.50 7.01
N ALA A 106 5.88 0.19 7.64
CA ALA A 106 5.14 1.18 8.39
C ALA A 106 4.53 0.62 9.66
N ARG A 107 4.23 1.53 10.57
CA ARG A 107 3.50 1.25 11.79
C ARG A 107 2.33 2.22 11.90
N ALA A 108 1.20 1.72 12.39
CA ALA A 108 0.07 2.58 12.68
C ALA A 108 0.42 3.60 13.76
N SER A 109 -0.07 4.82 13.60
CA SER A 109 0.17 5.91 14.53
C SER A 109 -1.10 6.76 14.61
N GLY A 110 -1.75 6.78 15.77
CA GLY A 110 -2.95 7.59 15.94
C GLY A 110 -4.20 7.04 15.28
N TRP A 111 -4.42 5.73 15.38
CA TRP A 111 -5.62 5.10 14.82
C TRP A 111 -6.84 5.39 15.69
N GLN A 112 -7.93 5.89 15.07
CA GLN A 112 -9.20 6.14 15.73
C GLN A 112 -10.36 5.72 14.83
N GLY A 113 -11.24 4.84 15.34
CA GLY A 113 -12.36 4.33 14.56
C GLY A 113 -11.86 3.59 13.33
N THR A 114 -12.23 4.07 12.15
CA THR A 114 -11.83 3.46 10.87
C THR A 114 -10.67 4.21 10.19
N LYS A 115 -10.16 5.27 10.81
CA LYS A 115 -9.13 6.12 10.21
C LYS A 115 -7.89 6.19 11.07
N GLY A 116 -6.76 6.33 10.42
CA GLY A 116 -5.51 6.51 11.12
C GLY A 116 -4.37 6.91 10.21
N VAL A 117 -3.21 6.94 10.80
CA VAL A 117 -1.99 7.34 10.13
C VAL A 117 -1.04 6.14 10.14
N LEU A 118 -0.39 5.90 9.02
CA LEU A 118 0.71 4.94 8.91
C LEU A 118 1.99 5.73 8.74
N ALA A 119 2.87 5.64 9.72
CA ALA A 119 4.18 6.27 9.67
C ALA A 119 5.21 5.21 9.35
N GLY A 120 6.00 5.44 8.32
CA GLY A 120 6.95 4.43 7.89
C GLY A 120 8.06 4.97 7.02
N GLU A 121 8.73 4.05 6.35
CA GLU A 121 9.85 4.34 5.49
C GLU A 121 9.63 3.70 4.12
N LEU A 122 9.79 4.51 3.10
CA LEU A 122 9.78 4.06 1.70
C LEU A 122 11.21 4.01 1.20
N THR A 123 11.62 2.85 0.72
CA THR A 123 12.91 2.70 0.04
C THR A 123 12.65 2.62 -1.45
N LEU A 124 13.05 3.65 -2.15
CA LEU A 124 12.83 3.79 -3.58
C LEU A 124 14.16 4.16 -4.23
N ARG A 125 14.55 3.40 -5.24
CA ARG A 125 15.81 3.61 -5.96
C ARG A 125 17.01 3.67 -5.01
N GLY A 126 17.04 2.79 -4.01
CA GLY A 126 18.12 2.70 -3.04
C GLY A 126 18.14 3.79 -1.98
N VAL A 127 17.15 4.68 -1.96
CA VAL A 127 17.09 5.78 -0.99
C VAL A 127 15.87 5.58 -0.09
N THR A 128 16.09 5.61 1.22
CA THR A 128 15.06 5.45 2.22
C THR A 128 14.63 6.80 2.76
N ARG A 129 13.31 7.07 2.73
CA ARG A 129 12.72 8.31 3.20
C ARG A 129 11.53 8.02 4.09
N PRO A 130 11.29 8.85 5.11
CA PRO A 130 10.08 8.74 5.90
C PRO A 130 8.87 9.15 5.07
N VAL A 131 7.79 8.39 5.20
CA VAL A 131 6.52 8.67 4.52
C VAL A 131 5.38 8.44 5.51
N THR A 132 4.43 9.35 5.53
CA THR A 132 3.24 9.24 6.36
C THR A 132 2.03 9.11 5.46
N LEU A 133 1.24 8.06 5.67
CA LEU A 133 0.02 7.81 4.91
C LEU A 133 -1.19 8.06 5.77
N GLN A 134 -2.22 8.68 5.18
CA GLN A 134 -3.55 8.75 5.76
C GLN A 134 -4.31 7.51 5.29
N ALA A 135 -4.74 6.68 6.22
CA ALA A 135 -5.36 5.40 5.93
C ALA A 135 -6.79 5.33 6.43
N GLU A 136 -7.62 4.59 5.72
CA GLU A 136 -8.99 4.35 6.11
C GLU A 136 -9.38 2.92 5.81
N TYR A 137 -10.03 2.28 6.78
CA TYR A 137 -10.66 0.99 6.58
C TYR A 137 -12.05 1.20 6.00
N LEU A 138 -12.32 0.62 4.85
CA LEU A 138 -13.57 0.82 4.11
C LEU A 138 -14.59 -0.29 4.36
N GLY A 139 -14.18 -1.43 4.89
CA GLY A 139 -15.10 -2.51 5.16
C GLY A 139 -14.53 -3.88 4.84
N HIS A 140 -15.40 -4.84 4.89
CA HIS A 140 -15.09 -6.26 4.72
C HIS A 140 -15.94 -6.81 3.58
N ALA A 141 -15.36 -7.68 2.78
CA ALA A 141 -16.06 -8.36 1.71
C ALA A 141 -15.74 -9.85 1.76
N ALA A 142 -16.76 -10.68 1.52
CA ALA A 142 -16.57 -12.10 1.36
C ALA A 142 -16.47 -12.44 -0.13
N ASP A 143 -15.54 -13.33 -0.49
CA ASP A 143 -15.49 -13.79 -1.86
C ASP A 143 -16.37 -15.04 -2.05
N PRO A 144 -16.70 -15.40 -3.31
CA PRO A 144 -17.59 -16.55 -3.58
C PRO A 144 -17.01 -17.91 -3.17
N TRP A 145 -15.72 -17.98 -2.88
CA TRP A 145 -15.04 -19.22 -2.54
C TRP A 145 -14.71 -19.33 -1.05
N GLY A 146 -15.37 -18.53 -0.21
CA GLY A 146 -15.25 -18.60 1.25
C GLY A 146 -14.11 -17.78 1.83
N GLY A 147 -13.38 -17.01 1.03
CA GLY A 147 -12.37 -16.10 1.52
C GLY A 147 -12.97 -14.79 2.02
N HIS A 148 -12.21 -14.05 2.79
CA HIS A 148 -12.62 -12.76 3.35
C HIS A 148 -11.55 -11.71 3.07
N ARG A 149 -11.99 -10.51 2.71
CA ARG A 149 -11.10 -9.38 2.42
C ARG A 149 -11.43 -8.20 3.30
N ALA A 150 -10.39 -7.62 3.85
CA ALA A 150 -10.48 -6.30 4.45
C ALA A 150 -10.06 -5.27 3.41
N VAL A 151 -10.81 -4.20 3.27
CA VAL A 151 -10.61 -3.20 2.22
C VAL A 151 -10.13 -1.90 2.87
N PHE A 152 -8.99 -1.40 2.42
CA PHE A 152 -8.39 -0.18 2.91
C PHE A 152 -8.06 0.76 1.76
N THR A 153 -8.02 2.03 2.07
CA THR A 153 -7.37 3.03 1.22
C THR A 153 -6.34 3.80 2.03
N ALA A 154 -5.29 4.24 1.37
CA ALA A 154 -4.27 5.05 2.02
C ALA A 154 -3.69 6.01 0.99
N ALA A 155 -3.34 7.20 1.41
CA ALA A 155 -2.83 8.23 0.52
C ALA A 155 -1.79 9.11 1.21
N SER A 156 -0.86 9.59 0.44
CA SER A 156 0.15 10.55 0.87
C SER A 156 0.61 11.39 -0.32
N THR A 157 1.27 12.49 -0.02
CA THR A 157 1.96 13.27 -1.03
C THR A 157 3.44 13.24 -0.68
N ILE A 158 4.27 12.86 -1.66
CA ILE A 158 5.71 12.85 -1.50
C ILE A 158 6.36 13.72 -2.57
N ASP A 159 7.47 14.35 -2.20
CA ASP A 159 8.28 15.07 -3.17
C ASP A 159 9.27 14.08 -3.77
N ARG A 160 9.34 14.04 -5.10
CA ARG A 160 10.23 13.14 -5.80
C ARG A 160 11.70 13.35 -5.45
N GLU A 161 12.07 14.55 -5.06
CA GLU A 161 13.43 14.90 -4.70
C GLU A 161 13.79 14.55 -3.24
N ASP A 162 12.80 14.16 -2.47
CA ASP A 162 13.01 13.75 -1.09
C ASP A 162 13.73 12.39 -0.98
#